data_a1a220ebdba744aa97a1aec6511415d1
#
_entry.id   a1a220ebdba744aa97a1aec6511415d1
#
_cell.length_a   1.000
_cell.length_b   1.000
_cell.length_c   1.000
_cell.angle_alpha   90.00
_cell.angle_beta   90.00
_cell.angle_gamma   90.00
#
_symmetry.space_group_name_H-M   'P 1'
#
loop_
_entity.id
_entity.type
_entity.pdbx_description
1 polymer ?
#
loop_
_entity_poly.entity_id
_entity_poly.type
_entity_poly.pdbx_seq_one_letter_code
_entity_poly.pdbx_strand_id
1 'polypeptide(L)'
;RCQYCRFKKCLSVGMSRDSVRYGRVPKRSRERSTEESSRVTTTDADQSDSETKQLAVYDVILTVSQAHHANCGYTEEHTRNLVRKPVVVPPSSPADSEVASSTAEALEQERCWLWQQFAANITPSVQRVVEFAKRVPGFCDLGQDDQLILIKIGFFEIWLSHVARLTSNTVMMFDDGTTVTRQQLEIMYDADFISSVMHFANTFNSLALNDTEVGLFSAVVLLTADRSGITDVKSIEHHQDKLIEALKVQVGRNHANEPQLFSSLLIKLPELRNLGAKHSAHLDWFRMNWTKLTLPPLFAEIFDIPKSEDDLQ
;
A
#
# COMPACT_ATOMS: atom_id res chain seq x y z
N ARG A 1 -1.85 31.00 21.50
CA ARG A 1 -2.84 31.35 20.45
C ARG A 1 -2.13 31.41 19.12
N CYS A 2 -2.30 30.35 18.28
CA CYS A 2 -1.63 30.19 16.99
C CYS A 2 -2.20 31.15 15.93
N GLN A 3 -1.38 31.89 15.22
CA GLN A 3 -1.81 32.79 14.13
C GLN A 3 -2.46 31.99 12.97
N TYR A 4 -1.96 30.79 12.68
CA TYR A 4 -2.52 29.89 11.68
C TYR A 4 -3.96 29.47 12.03
N CYS A 5 -4.23 29.09 13.28
CA CYS A 5 -5.57 28.72 13.72
C CYS A 5 -6.57 29.89 13.63
N ARG A 6 -6.09 31.12 13.88
CA ARG A 6 -6.91 32.34 13.72
C ARG A 6 -7.23 32.62 12.26
N PHE A 7 -6.24 32.50 11.38
CA PHE A 7 -6.41 32.67 9.95
C PHE A 7 -7.38 31.64 9.35
N LYS A 8 -7.21 30.37 9.71
CA LYS A 8 -8.14 29.29 9.30
C LYS A 8 -9.57 29.55 9.75
N LYS A 9 -9.76 30.06 10.98
CA LYS A 9 -11.07 30.44 11.49
C LYS A 9 -11.68 31.60 10.69
N CYS A 10 -10.90 32.61 10.33
CA CYS A 10 -11.38 33.72 9.50
C CYS A 10 -11.89 33.23 8.13
N LEU A 11 -11.16 32.35 7.48
CA LEU A 11 -11.58 31.77 6.19
C LEU A 11 -12.85 30.91 6.35
N SER A 12 -12.98 30.15 7.43
CA SER A 12 -14.16 29.29 7.66
C SER A 12 -15.46 30.05 7.93
N VAL A 13 -15.38 31.32 8.30
CA VAL A 13 -16.54 32.21 8.49
C VAL A 13 -16.77 33.17 7.30
N GLY A 14 -16.16 32.89 6.13
CA GLY A 14 -16.39 33.62 4.87
C GLY A 14 -15.60 34.93 4.73
N MET A 15 -14.52 35.10 5.52
CA MET A 15 -13.64 36.29 5.32
C MET A 15 -12.71 36.06 4.13
N SER A 16 -12.82 36.94 3.11
CA SER A 16 -11.93 36.96 1.96
C SER A 16 -10.54 37.52 2.31
N ARG A 17 -9.48 36.97 1.70
CA ARG A 17 -8.12 37.54 1.77
C ARG A 17 -8.06 38.98 1.28
N ASP A 18 -8.86 39.32 0.27
CA ASP A 18 -8.86 40.62 -0.37
C ASP A 18 -9.55 41.70 0.47
N SER A 19 -10.24 41.30 1.54
CA SER A 19 -10.88 42.22 2.50
C SER A 19 -9.93 42.82 3.52
N VAL A 20 -8.66 42.36 3.59
CA VAL A 20 -7.66 42.88 4.52
C VAL A 20 -7.02 44.14 3.98
N ARG A 21 -7.46 45.31 4.46
CA ARG A 21 -6.85 46.60 4.10
C ARG A 21 -5.60 46.85 4.94
N TYR A 22 -4.44 46.84 4.31
CA TYR A 22 -3.16 47.27 4.89
C TYR A 22 -2.97 48.80 4.67
N GLY A 23 -3.17 49.58 5.71
CA GLY A 23 -2.74 50.97 5.77
C GLY A 23 -3.46 51.95 4.84
N ARG A 24 -3.09 53.24 4.96
CA ARG A 24 -3.58 54.34 4.08
C ARG A 24 -2.82 54.31 2.75
N VAL A 25 -3.49 54.05 1.65
CA VAL A 25 -2.92 54.18 0.30
C VAL A 25 -2.82 55.64 -0.08
N PRO A 26 -1.63 56.19 -0.50
CA PRO A 26 -1.47 57.57 -0.95
C PRO A 26 -2.31 57.87 -2.20
N LYS A 27 -2.93 59.02 -2.26
CA LYS A 27 -3.83 59.49 -3.33
C LYS A 27 -3.26 59.42 -4.78
N ARG A 28 -1.95 59.34 -4.95
CA ARG A 28 -1.28 59.26 -6.27
C ARG A 28 -1.28 57.89 -6.94
N SER A 29 -1.71 56.84 -6.26
CA SER A 29 -1.78 55.48 -6.81
C SER A 29 -3.11 55.14 -7.51
N ARG A 30 -4.09 56.08 -7.44
CA ARG A 30 -5.46 55.84 -7.91
C ARG A 30 -5.66 56.05 -9.40
N GLU A 31 -4.77 56.82 -10.06
CA GLU A 31 -4.88 57.12 -11.50
C GLU A 31 -4.10 56.09 -12.39
N ARG A 32 -3.17 55.33 -11.82
CA ARG A 32 -2.46 54.27 -12.54
C ARG A 32 -3.17 52.90 -12.57
N SER A 33 -4.15 52.69 -11.71
CA SER A 33 -4.85 51.40 -11.61
C SER A 33 -5.96 51.20 -12.64
N THR A 34 -6.34 52.24 -13.40
CA THR A 34 -7.44 52.13 -14.39
C THR A 34 -6.96 51.77 -15.80
N GLU A 35 -5.66 51.93 -16.13
CA GLU A 35 -5.12 51.53 -17.42
C GLU A 35 -4.42 50.15 -17.39
N GLU A 36 -3.97 49.67 -16.21
CA GLU A 36 -3.39 48.33 -16.04
C GLU A 36 -4.42 47.22 -15.82
N SER A 37 -5.68 47.58 -15.50
CA SER A 37 -6.76 46.62 -15.25
C SER A 37 -7.25 45.86 -16.48
N SER A 38 -6.84 46.27 -17.69
CA SER A 38 -7.20 45.58 -18.94
C SER A 38 -6.19 44.58 -19.47
N ARG A 39 -5.02 44.44 -18.81
CA ARG A 39 -3.98 43.47 -19.22
C ARG A 39 -3.68 42.34 -18.22
N VAL A 40 -4.27 42.37 -17.01
CA VAL A 40 -3.95 41.46 -15.89
C VAL A 40 -5.01 40.36 -15.70
N THR A 41 -6.08 40.35 -16.47
CA THR A 41 -7.18 39.37 -16.27
C THR A 41 -6.89 37.94 -16.78
N THR A 42 -5.77 37.73 -17.49
CA THR A 42 -5.39 36.37 -17.94
C THR A 42 -4.35 35.67 -17.06
N THR A 43 -3.56 36.41 -16.28
CA THR A 43 -2.52 35.83 -15.41
C THR A 43 -3.02 35.45 -14.02
N ASP A 44 -3.99 36.18 -13.47
CA ASP A 44 -4.52 35.89 -12.12
C ASP A 44 -5.45 34.67 -12.10
N ALA A 45 -6.17 34.40 -13.19
CA ALA A 45 -7.00 33.24 -13.33
C ALA A 45 -6.13 31.98 -13.44
N ASP A 46 -5.04 32.01 -14.20
CA ASP A 46 -4.10 30.89 -14.37
C ASP A 46 -3.29 30.60 -13.08
N GLN A 47 -2.92 31.64 -12.32
CA GLN A 47 -2.23 31.46 -11.04
C GLN A 47 -3.17 30.88 -9.98
N SER A 48 -4.42 31.34 -9.90
CA SER A 48 -5.44 30.81 -8.99
C SER A 48 -5.75 29.35 -9.30
N ASP A 49 -5.82 28.98 -10.57
CA ASP A 49 -6.09 27.60 -11.00
C ASP A 49 -4.90 26.67 -10.70
N SER A 50 -3.67 27.16 -10.87
CA SER A 50 -2.44 26.44 -10.51
C SER A 50 -2.31 26.22 -9.01
N GLU A 51 -2.59 27.23 -8.18
CA GLU A 51 -2.58 27.14 -6.72
C GLU A 51 -3.64 26.13 -6.23
N THR A 52 -4.82 26.15 -6.83
CA THR A 52 -5.91 25.22 -6.47
C THR A 52 -5.55 23.77 -6.80
N LYS A 53 -4.97 23.52 -7.97
CA LYS A 53 -4.47 22.19 -8.36
C LYS A 53 -3.37 21.70 -7.41
N GLN A 54 -2.43 22.58 -7.04
CA GLN A 54 -1.36 22.23 -6.12
C GLN A 54 -1.88 21.89 -4.72
N LEU A 55 -2.87 22.63 -4.23
CA LEU A 55 -3.53 22.32 -2.95
C LEU A 55 -4.25 20.97 -2.98
N ALA A 56 -4.92 20.65 -4.08
CA ALA A 56 -5.57 19.35 -4.26
C ALA A 56 -4.57 18.18 -4.20
N VAL A 57 -3.40 18.33 -4.81
CA VAL A 57 -2.32 17.31 -4.73
C VAL A 57 -1.83 17.11 -3.30
N TYR A 58 -1.62 18.20 -2.56
CA TYR A 58 -1.21 18.10 -1.15
C TYR A 58 -2.28 17.48 -0.24
N ASP A 59 -3.54 17.72 -0.53
CA ASP A 59 -4.64 17.07 0.20
C ASP A 59 -4.64 15.56 -0.01
N VAL A 60 -4.42 15.10 -1.23
CA VAL A 60 -4.26 13.67 -1.55
C VAL A 60 -3.06 13.08 -0.79
N ILE A 61 -1.89 13.75 -0.82
CA ILE A 61 -0.70 13.29 -0.09
C ILE A 61 -1.00 13.13 1.40
N LEU A 62 -1.62 14.14 2.01
CA LEU A 62 -1.94 14.14 3.43
C LEU A 62 -2.95 13.04 3.79
N THR A 63 -4.01 12.90 3.00
CA THR A 63 -5.07 11.91 3.22
C THR A 63 -4.51 10.49 3.16
N VAL A 64 -3.72 10.17 2.11
CA VAL A 64 -3.11 8.85 1.95
C VAL A 64 -2.05 8.59 3.03
N SER A 65 -1.24 9.59 3.38
CA SER A 65 -0.25 9.47 4.47
C SER A 65 -0.93 9.13 5.79
N GLN A 66 -2.00 9.83 6.17
CA GLN A 66 -2.76 9.56 7.38
C GLN A 66 -3.42 8.17 7.35
N ALA A 67 -3.98 7.78 6.20
CA ALA A 67 -4.56 6.46 6.02
C ALA A 67 -3.52 5.35 6.23
N HIS A 68 -2.32 5.52 5.66
CA HIS A 68 -1.22 4.57 5.80
C HIS A 68 -0.72 4.46 7.25
N HIS A 69 -0.43 5.59 7.91
CA HIS A 69 0.01 5.58 9.31
C HIS A 69 -1.01 4.94 10.26
N ALA A 70 -2.30 5.16 10.02
CA ALA A 70 -3.36 4.60 10.87
C ALA A 70 -3.59 3.10 10.67
N ASN A 71 -3.25 2.55 9.48
CA ASN A 71 -3.65 1.20 9.08
C ASN A 71 -2.48 0.31 8.63
N CYS A 72 -1.22 0.75 8.73
CA CYS A 72 -0.08 -0.09 8.39
C CYS A 72 0.71 -0.50 9.63
N GLY A 73 0.91 -1.79 9.82
CA GLY A 73 1.76 -2.33 10.90
C GLY A 73 3.26 -2.30 10.58
N TYR A 74 3.63 -1.93 9.35
CA TYR A 74 5.01 -1.91 8.86
C TYR A 74 5.59 -0.50 8.74
N THR A 75 4.99 0.50 9.40
CA THR A 75 5.55 1.87 9.47
C THR A 75 6.86 1.89 10.25
N GLU A 76 7.70 2.88 10.01
CA GLU A 76 8.95 3.04 10.74
C GLU A 76 8.73 3.11 12.26
N GLU A 77 7.71 3.84 12.69
CA GLU A 77 7.37 3.97 14.11
C GLU A 77 6.98 2.62 14.72
N HIS A 78 6.12 1.87 14.05
CA HIS A 78 5.61 0.58 14.54
C HIS A 78 6.72 -0.49 14.59
N THR A 79 7.65 -0.48 13.63
CA THR A 79 8.69 -1.50 13.51
C THR A 79 9.96 -1.23 14.30
N ARG A 80 10.13 0.00 14.82
CA ARG A 80 11.36 0.44 15.50
C ARG A 80 11.77 -0.44 16.70
N ASN A 81 10.80 -0.94 17.45
CA ASN A 81 11.01 -1.69 18.68
C ASN A 81 10.56 -3.15 18.60
N LEU A 82 10.40 -3.69 17.39
CA LEU A 82 9.98 -5.08 17.22
C LEU A 82 11.03 -6.05 17.74
N VAL A 83 10.57 -6.99 18.55
CA VAL A 83 11.38 -8.11 19.05
C VAL A 83 11.19 -9.30 18.11
N ARG A 84 12.29 -9.89 17.65
CA ARG A 84 12.26 -11.07 16.77
C ARG A 84 11.76 -12.29 17.53
N LYS A 85 10.79 -12.98 16.95
CA LYS A 85 10.19 -14.21 17.43
C LYS A 85 10.34 -15.28 16.33
N PRO A 86 11.41 -16.07 16.32
CA PRO A 86 11.60 -17.11 15.30
C PRO A 86 10.45 -18.13 15.30
N VAL A 87 10.02 -18.51 14.11
CA VAL A 87 9.08 -19.61 13.93
C VAL A 87 9.83 -20.92 14.14
N VAL A 88 9.43 -21.70 15.14
CA VAL A 88 10.01 -23.00 15.45
C VAL A 88 8.96 -24.07 15.14
N VAL A 89 9.31 -24.95 14.22
CA VAL A 89 8.46 -26.12 13.92
C VAL A 89 8.46 -27.06 15.14
N PRO A 90 7.29 -27.42 15.70
CA PRO A 90 7.22 -28.33 16.81
C PRO A 90 7.87 -29.68 16.43
N PRO A 91 8.65 -30.28 17.31
CA PRO A 91 9.13 -31.64 17.08
C PRO A 91 7.92 -32.58 16.94
N SER A 92 7.97 -33.46 15.94
CA SER A 92 6.96 -34.51 15.75
C SER A 92 6.74 -35.26 17.06
N SER A 93 5.49 -35.41 17.50
CA SER A 93 5.18 -36.15 18.70
C SER A 93 5.73 -37.60 18.57
N PRO A 94 6.26 -38.21 19.66
CA PRO A 94 6.69 -39.60 19.61
C PRO A 94 5.59 -40.57 19.16
N ALA A 95 4.32 -40.21 19.33
CA ALA A 95 3.17 -40.97 18.84
C ALA A 95 3.00 -40.88 17.32
N ASP A 96 3.45 -39.78 16.70
CA ASP A 96 3.37 -39.57 15.24
C ASP A 96 4.61 -40.16 14.53
N SER A 97 5.71 -40.41 15.24
CA SER A 97 6.94 -40.95 14.68
C SER A 97 6.84 -42.45 14.27
N GLU A 98 5.86 -43.18 14.77
CA GLU A 98 5.55 -44.53 14.27
C GLU A 98 4.76 -44.53 12.96
N VAL A 99 4.14 -43.36 12.58
CA VAL A 99 3.31 -43.21 11.39
C VAL A 99 4.05 -42.48 10.25
N ALA A 100 5.05 -41.66 10.55
CA ALA A 100 5.86 -40.97 9.53
C ALA A 100 6.86 -42.01 8.91
N SER A 101 6.36 -42.80 7.99
CA SER A 101 7.13 -43.86 7.34
C SER A 101 8.11 -43.34 6.27
N SER A 102 8.07 -42.05 5.95
CA SER A 102 8.97 -41.47 4.95
C SER A 102 9.37 -40.01 5.26
N THR A 103 10.54 -39.61 4.78
CA THR A 103 11.05 -38.23 4.84
C THR A 103 10.09 -37.26 4.11
N ALA A 104 9.37 -37.75 3.10
CA ALA A 104 8.42 -36.96 2.31
C ALA A 104 7.17 -36.55 3.13
N GLU A 105 6.67 -37.48 3.98
CA GLU A 105 5.52 -37.18 4.86
C GLU A 105 5.87 -36.14 5.93
N ALA A 106 7.08 -36.29 6.53
CA ALA A 106 7.57 -35.31 7.50
C ALA A 106 7.70 -33.89 6.88
N LEU A 107 8.20 -33.81 5.66
CA LEU A 107 8.31 -32.53 4.95
C LEU A 107 6.95 -31.90 4.60
N GLU A 108 5.96 -32.72 4.23
CA GLU A 108 4.59 -32.28 3.97
C GLU A 108 3.90 -31.78 5.25
N GLN A 109 4.11 -32.42 6.37
CA GLN A 109 3.61 -31.96 7.67
C GLN A 109 4.24 -30.65 8.08
N GLU A 110 5.55 -30.48 7.89
CA GLU A 110 6.25 -29.21 8.12
C GLU A 110 5.70 -28.10 7.23
N ARG A 111 5.49 -28.38 5.94
CA ARG A 111 4.90 -27.46 4.99
C ARG A 111 3.50 -27.00 5.39
N CYS A 112 2.63 -27.93 5.78
CA CYS A 112 1.28 -27.62 6.27
C CYS A 112 1.32 -26.71 7.51
N TRP A 113 2.18 -27.01 8.46
CA TRP A 113 2.32 -26.24 9.68
C TRP A 113 2.83 -24.81 9.39
N LEU A 114 3.86 -24.68 8.58
CA LEU A 114 4.40 -23.36 8.17
C LEU A 114 3.34 -22.52 7.47
N TRP A 115 2.53 -23.09 6.59
CA TRP A 115 1.45 -22.39 5.92
C TRP A 115 0.36 -21.92 6.89
N GLN A 116 0.00 -22.74 7.88
CA GLN A 116 -0.97 -22.31 8.90
C GLN A 116 -0.44 -21.15 9.72
N GLN A 117 0.83 -21.15 10.09
CA GLN A 117 1.46 -20.03 10.79
C GLN A 117 1.51 -18.77 9.91
N PHE A 118 1.90 -18.91 8.66
CA PHE A 118 1.91 -17.80 7.70
C PHE A 118 0.51 -17.19 7.52
N ALA A 119 -0.50 -18.03 7.31
CA ALA A 119 -1.88 -17.57 7.16
C ALA A 119 -2.38 -16.80 8.40
N ALA A 120 -2.07 -17.29 9.60
CA ALA A 120 -2.40 -16.61 10.85
C ALA A 120 -1.71 -15.24 10.98
N ASN A 121 -0.44 -15.16 10.56
CA ASN A 121 0.36 -13.94 10.68
C ASN A 121 0.01 -12.86 9.62
N ILE A 122 -0.40 -13.27 8.42
CA ILE A 122 -0.75 -12.33 7.35
C ILE A 122 -2.19 -11.81 7.45
N THR A 123 -3.09 -12.57 8.04
CA THR A 123 -4.53 -12.24 8.13
C THR A 123 -4.82 -10.88 8.76
N PRO A 124 -4.16 -10.43 9.85
CA PRO A 124 -4.36 -9.08 10.37
C PRO A 124 -4.03 -7.98 9.35
N SER A 125 -3.08 -8.21 8.46
CA SER A 125 -2.72 -7.27 7.39
C SER A 125 -3.84 -7.12 6.36
N VAL A 126 -4.66 -8.16 6.13
CA VAL A 126 -5.83 -8.07 5.24
C VAL A 126 -6.81 -7.02 5.73
N GLN A 127 -7.19 -7.07 7.01
CA GLN A 127 -8.09 -6.10 7.61
C GLN A 127 -7.53 -4.68 7.51
N ARG A 128 -6.24 -4.50 7.79
CA ARG A 128 -5.56 -3.20 7.70
C ARG A 128 -5.55 -2.65 6.29
N VAL A 129 -5.31 -3.48 5.28
CA VAL A 129 -5.35 -3.07 3.87
C VAL A 129 -6.76 -2.66 3.46
N VAL A 130 -7.81 -3.37 3.91
CA VAL A 130 -9.20 -2.98 3.67
C VAL A 130 -9.51 -1.61 4.28
N GLU A 131 -9.11 -1.36 5.53
CA GLU A 131 -9.32 -0.06 6.19
C GLU A 131 -8.47 1.06 5.57
N PHE A 132 -7.29 0.76 5.07
CA PHE A 132 -6.49 1.68 4.27
C PHE A 132 -7.21 2.04 2.96
N ALA A 133 -7.67 1.03 2.21
CA ALA A 133 -8.34 1.21 0.93
C ALA A 133 -9.57 2.12 1.03
N LYS A 134 -10.41 1.95 2.06
CA LYS A 134 -11.57 2.81 2.31
C LYS A 134 -11.24 4.30 2.48
N ARG A 135 -10.00 4.62 2.84
CA ARG A 135 -9.53 6.00 3.04
C ARG A 135 -8.76 6.55 1.85
N VAL A 136 -8.45 5.71 0.84
CA VAL A 136 -7.83 6.17 -0.41
C VAL A 136 -8.86 6.98 -1.21
N PRO A 137 -8.52 8.22 -1.62
CA PRO A 137 -9.44 9.05 -2.39
C PRO A 137 -9.95 8.34 -3.66
N GLY A 138 -11.27 8.34 -3.84
CA GLY A 138 -11.94 7.74 -4.98
C GLY A 138 -12.26 6.24 -4.85
N PHE A 139 -11.66 5.52 -3.90
CA PHE A 139 -11.91 4.08 -3.76
C PHE A 139 -13.37 3.76 -3.39
N CYS A 140 -13.95 4.50 -2.42
CA CYS A 140 -15.34 4.29 -2.00
C CYS A 140 -16.38 4.76 -3.02
N ASP A 141 -15.98 5.52 -4.03
CA ASP A 141 -16.86 5.97 -5.12
C ASP A 141 -17.09 4.87 -6.17
N LEU A 142 -16.25 3.83 -6.16
CA LEU A 142 -16.34 2.68 -7.05
C LEU A 142 -17.47 1.72 -6.63
N GLY A 143 -17.99 0.94 -7.58
CA GLY A 143 -18.92 -0.15 -7.30
C GLY A 143 -18.30 -1.19 -6.34
N GLN A 144 -19.13 -1.84 -5.54
CA GLN A 144 -18.68 -2.82 -4.53
C GLN A 144 -17.90 -3.98 -5.15
N ASP A 145 -18.30 -4.44 -6.33
CA ASP A 145 -17.63 -5.54 -7.03
C ASP A 145 -16.21 -5.12 -7.46
N ASP A 146 -16.04 -3.91 -7.99
CA ASP A 146 -14.73 -3.38 -8.37
C ASP A 146 -13.85 -3.17 -7.11
N GLN A 147 -14.40 -2.64 -6.02
CA GLN A 147 -13.68 -2.53 -4.76
C GLN A 147 -13.16 -3.88 -4.27
N LEU A 148 -13.99 -4.92 -4.31
CA LEU A 148 -13.62 -6.26 -3.88
C LEU A 148 -12.50 -6.85 -4.75
N ILE A 149 -12.62 -6.72 -6.08
CA ILE A 149 -11.61 -7.17 -7.04
C ILE A 149 -10.27 -6.49 -6.79
N LEU A 150 -10.27 -5.15 -6.62
CA LEU A 150 -9.05 -4.38 -6.37
C LEU A 150 -8.34 -4.82 -5.09
N ILE A 151 -9.09 -5.08 -4.02
CA ILE A 151 -8.51 -5.57 -2.75
C ILE A 151 -7.98 -6.99 -2.92
N LYS A 152 -8.78 -7.91 -3.47
CA LYS A 152 -8.38 -9.32 -3.59
C LYS A 152 -7.11 -9.49 -4.43
N ILE A 153 -7.06 -8.89 -5.61
CA ILE A 153 -5.91 -9.03 -6.51
C ILE A 153 -4.73 -8.19 -6.04
N GLY A 154 -4.97 -7.00 -5.48
CA GLY A 154 -3.92 -6.08 -5.06
C GLY A 154 -3.30 -6.38 -3.70
N PHE A 155 -3.98 -7.14 -2.84
CA PHE A 155 -3.56 -7.35 -1.45
C PHE A 155 -2.12 -7.84 -1.31
N PHE A 156 -1.75 -8.92 -2.03
CA PHE A 156 -0.40 -9.48 -1.92
C PHE A 156 0.67 -8.48 -2.36
N GLU A 157 0.43 -7.74 -3.42
CA GLU A 157 1.36 -6.74 -3.96
C GLU A 157 1.56 -5.59 -2.96
N ILE A 158 0.46 -5.12 -2.33
CA ILE A 158 0.50 -4.08 -1.30
C ILE A 158 1.24 -4.60 -0.06
N TRP A 159 0.86 -5.78 0.44
CA TRP A 159 1.50 -6.38 1.61
C TRP A 159 3.00 -6.60 1.39
N LEU A 160 3.41 -7.09 0.20
CA LEU A 160 4.82 -7.29 -0.13
C LEU A 160 5.61 -5.99 -0.09
N SER A 161 5.02 -4.88 -0.57
CA SER A 161 5.63 -3.55 -0.48
C SER A 161 5.83 -3.09 0.96
N HIS A 162 4.95 -3.50 1.88
CA HIS A 162 5.05 -3.18 3.30
C HIS A 162 6.07 -4.07 4.02
N VAL A 163 5.97 -5.39 3.86
CA VAL A 163 6.84 -6.35 4.54
C VAL A 163 8.29 -6.31 4.04
N ALA A 164 8.53 -5.73 2.86
CA ALA A 164 9.86 -5.53 2.31
C ALA A 164 10.81 -4.84 3.31
N ARG A 165 10.32 -3.88 4.08
CA ARG A 165 11.11 -3.19 5.13
C ARG A 165 11.71 -4.15 6.15
N LEU A 166 11.01 -5.22 6.47
CA LEU A 166 11.41 -6.23 7.46
C LEU A 166 11.95 -7.52 6.82
N THR A 167 12.22 -7.48 5.52
CA THR A 167 12.72 -8.62 4.73
C THR A 167 14.18 -8.38 4.34
N SER A 168 15.00 -9.40 4.58
CA SER A 168 16.40 -9.47 4.16
C SER A 168 16.63 -10.71 3.27
N ASN A 169 17.87 -10.95 2.86
CA ASN A 169 18.21 -12.14 2.06
C ASN A 169 18.03 -13.48 2.81
N THR A 170 17.86 -13.45 4.13
CA THR A 170 17.85 -14.66 4.98
C THR A 170 16.56 -14.86 5.74
N VAL A 171 15.80 -13.77 5.98
CA VAL A 171 14.58 -13.81 6.81
C VAL A 171 13.55 -12.83 6.32
N MET A 172 12.28 -13.16 6.58
CA MET A 172 11.13 -12.26 6.49
C MET A 172 10.50 -12.15 7.88
N MET A 173 10.25 -10.92 8.34
CA MET A 173 9.63 -10.68 9.64
C MET A 173 8.28 -10.01 9.45
N PHE A 174 7.27 -10.47 10.18
CA PHE A 174 5.95 -9.85 10.24
C PHE A 174 5.92 -8.68 11.23
N ASP A 175 4.86 -7.90 11.18
CA ASP A 175 4.66 -6.71 12.02
C ASP A 175 4.46 -6.98 13.52
N ASP A 176 4.31 -8.23 13.91
CA ASP A 176 4.30 -8.69 15.31
C ASP A 176 5.68 -9.21 15.79
N GLY A 177 6.69 -9.21 14.91
CA GLY A 177 8.02 -9.74 15.17
C GLY A 177 8.23 -11.22 14.79
N THR A 178 7.19 -11.95 14.42
CA THR A 178 7.30 -13.33 13.93
C THR A 178 8.24 -13.38 12.73
N THR A 179 9.26 -14.23 12.80
CA THR A 179 10.34 -14.30 11.82
C THR A 179 10.39 -15.67 11.17
N VAL A 180 10.27 -15.70 9.85
CA VAL A 180 10.37 -16.89 9.01
C VAL A 180 11.68 -16.86 8.25
N THR A 181 12.43 -17.95 8.28
CA THR A 181 13.70 -18.05 7.57
C THR A 181 13.48 -18.29 6.07
N ARG A 182 14.49 -17.95 5.26
CA ARG A 182 14.49 -18.25 3.83
C ARG A 182 14.22 -19.73 3.55
N GLN A 183 14.88 -20.62 4.29
CA GLN A 183 14.69 -22.06 4.12
C GLN A 183 13.24 -22.49 4.39
N GLN A 184 12.61 -21.96 5.43
CA GLN A 184 11.19 -22.21 5.73
C GLN A 184 10.27 -21.67 4.61
N LEU A 185 10.55 -20.49 4.07
CA LEU A 185 9.81 -19.94 2.94
C LEU A 185 9.99 -20.78 1.67
N GLU A 186 11.17 -21.34 1.43
CA GLU A 186 11.45 -22.23 0.29
C GLU A 186 10.74 -23.60 0.40
N ILE A 187 10.47 -24.07 1.63
CA ILE A 187 9.62 -25.24 1.87
C ILE A 187 8.15 -24.94 1.52
N MET A 188 7.69 -23.73 1.85
CA MET A 188 6.30 -23.30 1.59
C MET A 188 6.05 -23.05 0.10
N TYR A 189 6.94 -22.31 -0.52
CA TYR A 189 6.89 -21.92 -1.94
C TYR A 189 7.89 -22.77 -2.76
N ASP A 190 8.79 -22.10 -3.43
CA ASP A 190 9.98 -22.67 -4.05
C ASP A 190 11.15 -21.67 -3.98
N ALA A 191 12.36 -22.15 -4.29
CA ALA A 191 13.58 -21.36 -4.20
C ALA A 191 13.60 -20.20 -5.19
N ASP A 192 13.07 -20.35 -6.39
CA ASP A 192 13.07 -19.33 -7.44
C ASP A 192 12.11 -18.19 -7.11
N PHE A 193 10.91 -18.51 -6.63
CA PHE A 193 9.94 -17.52 -6.19
C PHE A 193 10.47 -16.72 -4.98
N ILE A 194 10.98 -17.40 -3.96
CA ILE A 194 11.52 -16.75 -2.76
C ILE A 194 12.75 -15.91 -3.08
N SER A 195 13.62 -16.36 -3.96
CA SER A 195 14.74 -15.53 -4.45
C SER A 195 14.24 -14.23 -5.13
N SER A 196 13.19 -14.34 -5.93
CA SER A 196 12.57 -13.18 -6.59
C SER A 196 11.92 -12.21 -5.59
N VAL A 197 11.23 -12.73 -4.57
CA VAL A 197 10.62 -11.94 -3.47
C VAL A 197 11.70 -11.19 -2.69
N MET A 198 12.77 -11.87 -2.28
CA MET A 198 13.86 -11.24 -1.54
C MET A 198 14.64 -10.22 -2.37
N HIS A 199 14.83 -10.49 -3.65
CA HIS A 199 15.42 -9.52 -4.59
C HIS A 199 14.57 -8.26 -4.70
N PHE A 200 13.25 -8.42 -4.87
CA PHE A 200 12.32 -7.29 -4.86
C PHE A 200 12.44 -6.50 -3.55
N ALA A 201 12.39 -7.15 -2.39
CA ALA A 201 12.47 -6.49 -1.11
C ALA A 201 13.77 -5.68 -0.96
N ASN A 202 14.92 -6.24 -1.31
CA ASN A 202 16.21 -5.55 -1.23
C ASN A 202 16.28 -4.35 -2.16
N THR A 203 15.84 -4.49 -3.41
CA THR A 203 15.86 -3.40 -4.38
C THR A 203 14.82 -2.32 -4.09
N PHE A 204 13.68 -2.69 -3.50
CA PHE A 204 12.69 -1.73 -3.02
C PHE A 204 13.19 -0.96 -1.80
N ASN A 205 13.82 -1.63 -0.84
CA ASN A 205 14.43 -1.00 0.33
C ASN A 205 15.58 -0.04 -0.05
N SER A 206 16.32 -0.32 -1.13
CA SER A 206 17.40 0.55 -1.61
C SER A 206 16.90 1.91 -2.12
N LEU A 207 15.61 2.04 -2.43
CA LEU A 207 14.99 3.32 -2.80
C LEU A 207 14.83 4.26 -1.60
N ALA A 208 15.00 3.77 -0.38
CA ALA A 208 14.94 4.53 0.88
C ALA A 208 13.67 5.39 1.02
N LEU A 209 12.51 4.83 0.66
CA LEU A 209 11.23 5.51 0.73
C LEU A 209 10.77 5.70 2.19
N ASN A 210 10.17 6.84 2.48
CA ASN A 210 9.50 7.08 3.76
C ASN A 210 8.07 6.47 3.77
N ASP A 211 7.42 6.48 4.93
CA ASP A 211 6.08 5.88 5.09
C ASP A 211 5.02 6.56 4.22
N THR A 212 5.11 7.88 4.00
CA THR A 212 4.17 8.59 3.11
C THR A 212 4.32 8.14 1.66
N GLU A 213 5.54 7.95 1.19
CA GLU A 213 5.84 7.47 -0.17
C GLU A 213 5.40 6.02 -0.36
N VAL A 214 5.62 5.16 0.64
CA VAL A 214 5.12 3.77 0.63
C VAL A 214 3.59 3.75 0.62
N GLY A 215 2.94 4.61 1.38
CA GLY A 215 1.48 4.74 1.38
C GLY A 215 0.92 5.16 0.03
N LEU A 216 1.51 6.18 -0.60
CA LEU A 216 1.12 6.63 -1.94
C LEU A 216 1.37 5.55 -3.01
N PHE A 217 2.50 4.88 -2.95
CA PHE A 217 2.80 3.75 -3.83
C PHE A 217 1.78 2.62 -3.67
N SER A 218 1.41 2.27 -2.43
CA SER A 218 0.38 1.28 -2.12
C SER A 218 -1.00 1.67 -2.67
N ALA A 219 -1.36 2.95 -2.62
CA ALA A 219 -2.60 3.45 -3.20
C ALA A 219 -2.59 3.36 -4.74
N VAL A 220 -1.46 3.62 -5.40
CA VAL A 220 -1.28 3.42 -6.85
C VAL A 220 -1.45 1.94 -7.22
N VAL A 221 -0.86 1.02 -6.46
CA VAL A 221 -1.03 -0.43 -6.65
C VAL A 221 -2.49 -0.83 -6.49
N LEU A 222 -3.18 -0.32 -5.47
CA LEU A 222 -4.58 -0.61 -5.20
C LEU A 222 -5.47 -0.21 -6.39
N LEU A 223 -5.34 1.02 -6.89
CA LEU A 223 -6.16 1.55 -7.98
C LEU A 223 -5.58 1.21 -9.36
N THR A 224 -5.35 -0.07 -9.61
CA THR A 224 -4.88 -0.60 -10.90
C THR A 224 -6.07 -1.04 -11.75
N ALA A 225 -6.37 -0.28 -12.79
CA ALA A 225 -7.61 -0.41 -13.57
C ALA A 225 -7.69 -1.65 -14.47
N ASP A 226 -6.56 -2.24 -14.83
CA ASP A 226 -6.46 -3.38 -15.75
C ASP A 226 -6.50 -4.76 -15.03
N ARG A 227 -7.08 -4.81 -13.83
CA ARG A 227 -7.40 -6.08 -13.15
C ARG A 227 -8.55 -6.78 -13.85
N SER A 228 -8.48 -8.12 -13.93
CA SER A 228 -9.55 -8.92 -14.53
C SER A 228 -10.87 -8.75 -13.78
N GLY A 229 -11.96 -8.53 -14.52
CA GLY A 229 -13.31 -8.38 -13.97
C GLY A 229 -13.71 -6.96 -13.57
N ILE A 230 -12.84 -5.97 -13.68
CA ILE A 230 -13.16 -4.57 -13.42
C ILE A 230 -14.18 -4.05 -14.44
N THR A 231 -15.15 -3.28 -13.95
CA THR A 231 -16.22 -2.68 -14.76
C THR A 231 -15.98 -1.21 -15.06
N ASP A 232 -15.61 -0.40 -14.09
CA ASP A 232 -15.38 1.05 -14.25
C ASP A 232 -13.89 1.41 -14.37
N VAL A 233 -13.28 0.98 -15.48
CA VAL A 233 -11.87 1.23 -15.79
C VAL A 233 -11.54 2.73 -15.77
N LYS A 234 -12.39 3.58 -16.37
CA LYS A 234 -12.10 5.02 -16.52
C LYS A 234 -12.06 5.76 -15.19
N SER A 235 -12.96 5.42 -14.27
CA SER A 235 -12.96 6.04 -12.95
C SER A 235 -11.72 5.66 -12.16
N ILE A 236 -11.32 4.38 -12.22
CA ILE A 236 -10.12 3.89 -11.55
C ILE A 236 -8.86 4.55 -12.11
N GLU A 237 -8.72 4.63 -13.44
CA GLU A 237 -7.60 5.32 -14.10
C GLU A 237 -7.53 6.80 -13.66
N HIS A 238 -8.67 7.49 -13.65
CA HIS A 238 -8.72 8.89 -13.24
C HIS A 238 -8.24 9.10 -11.79
N HIS A 239 -8.64 8.22 -10.87
CA HIS A 239 -8.18 8.28 -9.47
C HIS A 239 -6.71 7.88 -9.33
N GLN A 240 -6.25 6.87 -10.10
CA GLN A 240 -4.85 6.46 -10.09
C GLN A 240 -3.93 7.58 -10.61
N ASP A 241 -4.32 8.29 -11.66
CA ASP A 241 -3.54 9.42 -12.20
C ASP A 241 -3.28 10.49 -11.14
N LYS A 242 -4.28 10.82 -10.32
CA LYS A 242 -4.13 11.76 -9.21
C LYS A 242 -3.15 11.25 -8.14
N LEU A 243 -3.18 9.95 -7.86
CA LEU A 243 -2.25 9.32 -6.92
C LEU A 243 -0.82 9.28 -7.47
N ILE A 244 -0.64 9.02 -8.76
CA ILE A 244 0.65 9.05 -9.43
C ILE A 244 1.24 10.47 -9.42
N GLU A 245 0.42 11.49 -9.66
CA GLU A 245 0.84 12.88 -9.55
C GLU A 245 1.26 13.24 -8.12
N ALA A 246 0.47 12.84 -7.13
CA ALA A 246 0.79 13.03 -5.72
C ALA A 246 2.11 12.33 -5.32
N LEU A 247 2.31 11.10 -5.77
CA LEU A 247 3.55 10.35 -5.54
C LEU A 247 4.75 11.05 -6.19
N LYS A 248 4.61 11.51 -7.43
CA LYS A 248 5.66 12.25 -8.16
C LYS A 248 6.06 13.52 -7.42
N VAL A 249 5.08 14.30 -6.95
CA VAL A 249 5.34 15.53 -6.18
C VAL A 249 6.03 15.21 -4.86
N GLN A 250 5.56 14.20 -4.13
CA GLN A 250 6.14 13.81 -2.85
C GLN A 250 7.58 13.32 -2.98
N VAL A 251 7.86 12.43 -3.94
CA VAL A 251 9.20 11.91 -4.22
C VAL A 251 10.13 13.04 -4.67
N GLY A 252 9.68 13.92 -5.56
CA GLY A 252 10.49 15.04 -6.05
C GLY A 252 10.87 16.05 -4.95
N ARG A 253 10.02 16.23 -3.94
CA ARG A 253 10.31 17.08 -2.78
C ARG A 253 11.27 16.45 -1.78
N ASN A 254 11.08 15.17 -1.51
CA ASN A 254 11.84 14.47 -0.47
C ASN A 254 13.21 13.99 -0.97
N HIS A 255 13.33 13.71 -2.27
CA HIS A 255 14.52 13.18 -2.93
C HIS A 255 15.01 14.11 -4.06
N ALA A 256 15.19 15.40 -3.77
CA ALA A 256 15.54 16.43 -4.75
C ALA A 256 16.86 16.12 -5.51
N ASN A 257 17.76 15.34 -4.91
CA ASN A 257 19.05 14.96 -5.50
C ASN A 257 18.97 13.65 -6.33
N GLU A 258 17.81 13.01 -6.39
CA GLU A 258 17.61 11.71 -7.04
C GLU A 258 16.52 11.80 -8.13
N PRO A 259 16.75 12.49 -9.25
CA PRO A 259 15.72 12.76 -10.26
C PRO A 259 15.14 11.50 -10.92
N GLN A 260 15.87 10.38 -10.87
CA GLN A 260 15.43 9.10 -11.43
C GLN A 260 14.61 8.23 -10.47
N LEU A 261 14.50 8.62 -9.19
CA LEU A 261 13.86 7.80 -8.17
C LEU A 261 12.39 7.50 -8.50
N PHE A 262 11.64 8.50 -8.95
CA PHE A 262 10.25 8.31 -9.34
C PHE A 262 10.11 7.27 -10.48
N SER A 263 10.95 7.36 -11.51
CA SER A 263 10.95 6.39 -12.61
C SER A 263 11.33 4.99 -12.12
N SER A 264 12.33 4.88 -11.24
CA SER A 264 12.74 3.61 -10.61
C SER A 264 11.61 3.00 -9.78
N LEU A 265 10.82 3.83 -9.12
CA LEU A 265 9.67 3.38 -8.34
C LEU A 265 8.54 2.87 -9.24
N LEU A 266 8.27 3.51 -10.37
CA LEU A 266 7.26 3.04 -11.33
C LEU A 266 7.62 1.67 -11.95
N ILE A 267 8.91 1.38 -12.13
CA ILE A 267 9.38 0.06 -12.61
C ILE A 267 9.04 -1.06 -11.61
N LYS A 268 8.87 -0.72 -10.33
CA LYS A 268 8.46 -1.71 -9.30
C LYS A 268 7.02 -2.20 -9.48
N LEU A 269 6.15 -1.46 -10.15
CA LEU A 269 4.77 -1.87 -10.40
C LEU A 269 4.67 -3.18 -11.23
N PRO A 270 5.31 -3.28 -12.42
CA PRO A 270 5.30 -4.54 -13.16
C PRO A 270 6.05 -5.68 -12.46
N GLU A 271 7.09 -5.39 -11.67
CA GLU A 271 7.75 -6.41 -10.84
C GLU A 271 6.77 -7.00 -9.82
N LEU A 272 6.05 -6.15 -9.08
CA LEU A 272 5.03 -6.59 -8.12
C LEU A 272 3.94 -7.40 -8.78
N ARG A 273 3.47 -6.97 -9.95
CA ARG A 273 2.45 -7.67 -10.70
C ARG A 273 2.88 -9.08 -11.09
N ASN A 274 4.12 -9.24 -11.54
CA ASN A 274 4.69 -10.55 -11.85
C ASN A 274 4.79 -11.45 -10.60
N LEU A 275 5.23 -10.88 -9.47
CA LEU A 275 5.28 -11.61 -8.19
C LEU A 275 3.88 -12.00 -7.70
N GLY A 276 2.90 -11.13 -7.84
CA GLY A 276 1.50 -11.42 -7.51
C GLY A 276 0.92 -12.56 -8.36
N ALA A 277 1.22 -12.59 -9.65
CA ALA A 277 0.80 -13.67 -10.55
C ALA A 277 1.45 -15.01 -10.18
N LYS A 278 2.76 -15.01 -9.88
CA LYS A 278 3.47 -16.21 -9.40
C LYS A 278 2.92 -16.69 -8.05
N HIS A 279 2.65 -15.77 -7.11
CA HIS A 279 2.03 -16.10 -5.84
C HIS A 279 0.67 -16.76 -6.04
N SER A 280 -0.17 -16.22 -6.91
CA SER A 280 -1.47 -16.80 -7.23
C SER A 280 -1.37 -18.25 -7.74
N ALA A 281 -0.35 -18.57 -8.55
CA ALA A 281 -0.10 -19.94 -8.99
C ALA A 281 0.27 -20.88 -7.83
N HIS A 282 1.03 -20.39 -6.83
CA HIS A 282 1.34 -21.18 -5.63
C HIS A 282 0.11 -21.45 -4.75
N LEU A 283 -0.93 -20.62 -4.83
CA LEU A 283 -2.18 -20.84 -4.10
C LEU A 283 -2.97 -22.07 -4.58
N ASP A 284 -2.66 -22.61 -5.74
CA ASP A 284 -3.29 -23.86 -6.23
C ASP A 284 -3.02 -25.03 -5.28
N TRP A 285 -1.87 -25.02 -4.62
CA TRP A 285 -1.57 -25.99 -3.56
C TRP A 285 -2.60 -25.94 -2.43
N PHE A 286 -3.04 -24.77 -1.98
CA PHE A 286 -4.09 -24.61 -0.98
C PHE A 286 -5.44 -25.17 -1.45
N ARG A 287 -5.80 -24.91 -2.70
CA ARG A 287 -7.06 -25.38 -3.29
C ARG A 287 -7.10 -26.90 -3.37
N MET A 288 -5.94 -27.56 -3.45
CA MET A 288 -5.82 -29.02 -3.44
C MET A 288 -5.72 -29.60 -2.03
N ASN A 289 -5.27 -28.85 -1.04
CA ASN A 289 -4.95 -29.34 0.31
C ASN A 289 -5.77 -28.67 1.42
N TRP A 290 -6.78 -27.88 1.09
CA TRP A 290 -7.56 -27.09 2.07
C TRP A 290 -8.15 -27.93 3.20
N THR A 291 -8.54 -29.18 2.93
CA THR A 291 -9.09 -30.13 3.92
C THR A 291 -8.08 -30.53 5.01
N LYS A 292 -6.78 -30.40 4.74
CA LYS A 292 -5.70 -30.70 5.68
C LYS A 292 -5.32 -29.52 6.57
N LEU A 293 -5.87 -28.33 6.31
CA LEU A 293 -5.45 -27.08 6.91
C LEU A 293 -6.58 -26.40 7.69
N THR A 294 -6.23 -25.83 8.83
CA THR A 294 -7.11 -24.90 9.55
C THR A 294 -6.67 -23.48 9.22
N LEU A 295 -7.36 -22.84 8.27
CA LEU A 295 -7.04 -21.49 7.80
C LEU A 295 -7.99 -20.46 8.40
N PRO A 296 -7.51 -19.24 8.70
CA PRO A 296 -8.40 -18.12 9.06
C PRO A 296 -9.42 -17.85 7.95
N PRO A 297 -10.71 -17.64 8.26
CA PRO A 297 -11.74 -17.43 7.24
C PRO A 297 -11.45 -16.29 6.28
N LEU A 298 -10.86 -15.19 6.78
CA LEU A 298 -10.52 -14.03 5.97
C LEU A 298 -9.34 -14.31 5.02
N PHE A 299 -8.39 -15.16 5.43
CA PHE A 299 -7.32 -15.64 4.55
C PHE A 299 -7.89 -16.45 3.38
N ALA A 300 -8.78 -17.38 3.68
CA ALA A 300 -9.45 -18.18 2.65
C ALA A 300 -10.26 -17.32 1.68
N GLU A 301 -10.92 -16.29 2.19
CA GLU A 301 -11.72 -15.38 1.37
C GLU A 301 -10.88 -14.49 0.44
N ILE A 302 -9.79 -13.89 0.95
CA ILE A 302 -8.95 -13.01 0.14
C ILE A 302 -8.26 -13.74 -1.01
N PHE A 303 -7.97 -15.03 -0.83
CA PHE A 303 -7.25 -15.86 -1.80
C PHE A 303 -8.12 -16.89 -2.53
N ASP A 304 -9.45 -16.81 -2.40
CA ASP A 304 -10.41 -17.72 -3.03
C ASP A 304 -10.09 -19.21 -2.76
N ILE A 305 -9.78 -19.51 -1.50
CA ILE A 305 -9.53 -20.88 -1.05
C ILE A 305 -10.87 -21.48 -0.56
N PRO A 306 -11.28 -22.70 -1.01
CA PRO A 306 -12.51 -23.33 -0.57
C PRO A 306 -12.56 -23.49 0.96
N LYS A 307 -13.74 -23.29 1.54
CA LYS A 307 -14.02 -23.47 2.99
C LYS A 307 -14.88 -24.70 3.24
N SER A 308 -15.57 -25.19 2.20
CA SER A 308 -16.46 -26.35 2.24
C SER A 308 -16.48 -27.05 0.88
N GLU A 309 -17.02 -28.26 0.83
CA GLU A 309 -17.21 -28.99 -0.45
C GLU A 309 -18.21 -28.26 -1.38
N ASP A 310 -19.12 -27.47 -0.82
CA ASP A 310 -20.09 -26.68 -1.59
C ASP A 310 -19.44 -25.50 -2.35
N ASP A 311 -18.29 -25.02 -1.91
CA ASP A 311 -17.53 -23.97 -2.57
C ASP A 311 -16.78 -24.45 -3.84
N LEU A 312 -16.79 -25.76 -4.11
CA LEU A 312 -16.16 -26.39 -5.28
C LEU A 312 -17.10 -26.52 -6.50
N GLN A 313 -18.38 -26.15 -6.37
CA GLN A 313 -19.39 -26.15 -7.43
C GLN A 313 -19.53 -24.77 -8.07
#